data_f805cb3667d7be4d0d0900db01e47531
#
_entry.id   f805cb3667d7be4d0d0900db01e47531
#
_cell.length_a   1.000
_cell.length_b   1.000
_cell.length_c   1.000
_cell.angle_alpha   90.00
_cell.angle_beta   90.00
_cell.angle_gamma   90.00
#
_symmetry.space_group_name_H-M   'P 1'
#
loop_
_entity.id
_entity.type
_entity.pdbx_description
1 polymer ?
#
loop_
_entity_poly.entity_id
_entity_poly.type
_entity_poly.pdbx_seq_one_letter_code
_entity_poly.pdbx_strand_id
1 'polypeptide(L)'
;MKLDKTTETLLIFLAAFVVLFTALFVNKVCADNNVSSEYTVDLSLTGAKLSDGVYATVSRSGEGNTKNRYYAQYDFVVKNNEKMGISNWTATIDVPKDTEISNHWGVEAHIDGDKLIFTPEFYNLSFTNDDDLEFGVVLNTRDSFSPEKITLRGYRTGNAGNVFTRIIYVGFVIWAALFLGFFVSKFNLKNYREKQKNDVRIILQSMNTFISFIDAKDPYTRGHSRRVAMYAAEIAKRMRLSEDEVQNIYYAGLLHDAGKISVPDAVLNKPGKLSDEERKQIQDHTVAGGKMLKQMTSLRGIRETALYHHERYDGTGYPEGLAGENIPLYARIVGVADSYDAMSSNRVYRRHLNKDEIIEEIQQGAGTQFDPNIVPYMVDMINDGYVNVVKMETAENDSGSNNIHLTEDDIPGVYMGF
;
A
#
# COMPACT_ATOMS: atom_id res chain seq x y z
N MET A 1 16.20 19.72 4.58
CA MET A 1 15.38 18.78 3.79
C MET A 1 14.83 17.76 4.79
N LYS A 2 13.54 17.83 5.16
CA LYS A 2 12.94 16.81 6.05
C LYS A 2 12.79 15.53 5.23
N LEU A 3 13.39 14.45 5.71
CA LEU A 3 13.18 13.13 5.14
C LEU A 3 11.69 12.75 5.25
N ASP A 4 11.17 12.07 4.24
CA ASP A 4 9.84 11.47 4.30
C ASP A 4 9.79 10.40 5.41
N LYS A 5 8.67 10.36 6.16
CA LYS A 5 8.44 9.41 7.26
C LYS A 5 8.73 7.94 6.88
N THR A 6 8.51 7.58 5.62
CA THR A 6 8.83 6.23 5.12
C THR A 6 10.33 5.98 5.10
N THR A 7 11.09 6.95 4.61
CA THR A 7 12.57 6.91 4.56
C THR A 7 13.15 6.88 5.98
N GLU A 8 12.62 7.66 6.91
CA GLU A 8 13.02 7.62 8.32
C GLU A 8 12.80 6.23 8.93
N THR A 9 11.64 5.62 8.69
CA THR A 9 11.34 4.26 9.18
C THR A 9 12.27 3.20 8.58
N LEU A 10 12.57 3.28 7.28
CA LEU A 10 13.51 2.37 6.62
C LEU A 10 14.93 2.51 7.18
N LEU A 11 15.38 3.73 7.49
CA LEU A 11 16.67 3.98 8.12
C LEU A 11 16.74 3.36 9.53
N ILE A 12 15.65 3.41 10.30
CA ILE A 12 15.57 2.76 11.61
C ILE A 12 15.71 1.24 11.48
N PHE A 13 15.02 0.61 10.51
CA PHE A 13 15.16 -0.82 10.25
C PHE A 13 16.58 -1.19 9.82
N LEU A 14 17.20 -0.39 8.96
CA LEU A 14 18.59 -0.61 8.54
C LEU A 14 19.56 -0.48 9.72
N ALA A 15 19.40 0.54 10.56
CA ALA A 15 20.23 0.72 11.75
C ALA A 15 20.10 -0.47 12.72
N ALA A 16 18.87 -0.94 12.99
CA ALA A 16 18.63 -2.11 13.83
C ALA A 16 19.27 -3.37 13.24
N PHE A 17 19.20 -3.59 11.93
CA PHE A 17 19.86 -4.69 11.26
C PHE A 17 21.39 -4.63 11.44
N VAL A 18 22.00 -3.47 11.23
CA VAL A 18 23.45 -3.27 11.39
C VAL A 18 23.87 -3.55 12.82
N VAL A 19 23.10 -3.10 13.82
CA VAL A 19 23.39 -3.38 15.25
C VAL A 19 23.34 -4.88 15.54
N LEU A 20 22.30 -5.59 15.10
CA LEU A 20 22.17 -7.03 15.29
C LEU A 20 23.28 -7.80 14.59
N PHE A 21 23.63 -7.42 13.35
CA PHE A 21 24.70 -8.04 12.59
C PHE A 21 26.07 -7.82 13.24
N THR A 22 26.34 -6.59 13.69
CA THR A 22 27.58 -6.26 14.40
C THR A 22 27.68 -7.05 15.71
N ALA A 23 26.59 -7.15 16.47
CA ALA A 23 26.54 -7.92 17.70
C ALA A 23 26.84 -9.41 17.44
N LEU A 24 26.25 -9.99 16.37
CA LEU A 24 26.53 -11.38 15.97
C LEU A 24 27.99 -11.57 15.58
N PHE A 25 28.53 -10.65 14.77
CA PHE A 25 29.92 -10.68 14.33
C PHE A 25 30.90 -10.59 15.50
N VAL A 26 30.71 -9.61 16.39
CA VAL A 26 31.54 -9.43 17.59
C VAL A 26 31.45 -10.63 18.49
N ASN A 27 30.24 -11.17 18.73
CA ASN A 27 30.06 -12.35 19.56
C ASN A 27 30.78 -13.57 18.95
N LYS A 28 30.75 -13.73 17.62
CA LYS A 28 31.48 -14.80 16.94
C LYS A 28 33.00 -14.63 17.10
N VAL A 29 33.51 -13.43 16.81
CA VAL A 29 34.96 -13.12 16.97
C VAL A 29 35.43 -13.30 18.42
N CYS A 30 34.63 -12.88 19.39
CA CYS A 30 34.95 -13.08 20.80
C CYS A 30 34.90 -14.56 21.21
N ALA A 31 33.98 -15.34 20.64
CA ALA A 31 33.94 -16.79 20.88
C ALA A 31 35.17 -17.49 20.28
N ASP A 32 35.57 -17.11 19.08
CA ASP A 32 36.75 -17.65 18.41
C ASP A 32 38.08 -17.23 19.10
N ASN A 33 38.12 -16.04 19.71
CA ASN A 33 39.27 -15.53 20.44
C ASN A 33 39.34 -15.99 21.92
N ASN A 34 38.29 -16.57 22.48
CA ASN A 34 38.27 -17.15 23.83
C ASN A 34 38.90 -18.56 23.82
N VAL A 35 40.07 -18.66 23.24
CA VAL A 35 40.97 -19.83 23.31
C VAL A 35 41.51 -19.93 24.74
N SER A 36 40.89 -20.76 25.54
CA SER A 36 41.16 -20.73 26.98
C SER A 36 42.34 -21.59 27.42
N SER A 37 42.73 -22.57 26.66
CA SER A 37 43.96 -23.39 26.95
C SER A 37 44.27 -24.34 25.81
N GLU A 38 45.56 -24.57 25.58
CA GLU A 38 46.02 -25.67 24.74
C GLU A 38 45.58 -27.01 25.35
N TYR A 39 44.99 -27.84 24.51
CA TYR A 39 44.46 -29.14 24.89
C TYR A 39 45.21 -30.22 24.13
N THR A 40 45.77 -31.15 24.86
CA THR A 40 46.41 -32.32 24.27
C THR A 40 45.94 -33.54 25.02
N VAL A 41 45.48 -34.54 24.30
CA VAL A 41 45.02 -35.81 24.88
C VAL A 41 45.40 -36.98 23.99
N ASP A 42 45.87 -38.04 24.61
CA ASP A 42 46.10 -39.32 23.97
C ASP A 42 44.88 -40.21 24.15
N LEU A 43 44.23 -40.55 23.04
CA LEU A 43 43.03 -41.35 23.03
C LEU A 43 43.36 -42.77 22.57
N SER A 44 42.90 -43.76 23.32
CA SER A 44 43.00 -45.16 22.92
C SER A 44 41.94 -45.47 21.86
N LEU A 45 42.33 -46.05 20.74
CA LEU A 45 41.46 -46.46 19.65
C LEU A 45 40.86 -47.85 19.88
N THR A 46 41.35 -48.61 20.87
CA THR A 46 40.92 -49.98 21.23
C THR A 46 39.98 -49.98 22.46
N GLY A 47 39.73 -48.81 23.06
CA GLY A 47 39.02 -48.67 24.35
C GLY A 47 37.52 -48.56 24.27
N ALA A 48 36.85 -48.84 25.41
CA ALA A 48 35.42 -48.66 25.57
C ALA A 48 35.03 -47.18 25.52
N LYS A 49 33.82 -46.89 25.01
CA LYS A 49 33.19 -45.55 25.05
C LYS A 49 33.22 -44.99 26.48
N LEU A 50 33.90 -43.88 26.68
CA LEU A 50 33.85 -43.13 27.93
C LEU A 50 32.57 -42.31 28.00
N SER A 51 31.89 -42.32 29.14
CA SER A 51 30.70 -41.53 29.38
C SER A 51 30.98 -40.02 29.47
N ASP A 52 32.20 -39.67 29.88
CA ASP A 52 32.68 -38.31 30.04
C ASP A 52 34.05 -38.14 29.36
N GLY A 53 34.27 -37.00 28.71
CA GLY A 53 35.51 -36.66 28.03
C GLY A 53 35.49 -36.90 26.53
N VAL A 54 36.66 -36.72 25.91
CA VAL A 54 36.87 -36.97 24.47
C VAL A 54 37.30 -38.40 24.28
N TYR A 55 36.73 -39.10 23.34
CA TYR A 55 37.16 -40.46 22.96
C TYR A 55 37.20 -40.61 21.44
N ALA A 56 37.99 -41.55 20.97
CA ALA A 56 38.08 -41.85 19.55
C ALA A 56 37.88 -43.34 19.29
N THR A 57 37.33 -43.64 18.15
CA THR A 57 37.20 -45.02 17.65
C THR A 57 37.73 -45.08 16.23
N VAL A 58 38.28 -46.22 15.86
CA VAL A 58 38.72 -46.51 14.50
C VAL A 58 38.00 -47.77 13.99
N SER A 59 37.46 -47.68 12.79
CA SER A 59 37.02 -48.87 12.06
C SER A 59 37.95 -49.12 10.87
N ARG A 60 38.16 -50.36 10.56
CA ARG A 60 39.03 -50.79 9.47
C ARG A 60 38.20 -51.52 8.44
N SER A 61 38.32 -51.13 7.17
CA SER A 61 37.57 -51.71 6.07
C SER A 61 38.39 -51.73 4.78
N GLY A 62 37.92 -52.39 3.76
CA GLY A 62 38.50 -52.34 2.41
C GLY A 62 39.96 -52.84 2.34
N GLU A 63 40.30 -53.85 3.11
CA GLU A 63 41.66 -54.36 3.14
C GLU A 63 42.01 -55.32 1.99
N GLY A 64 43.27 -55.29 1.57
CA GLY A 64 43.76 -56.17 0.53
C GLY A 64 45.30 -56.16 0.42
N ASN A 65 45.80 -57.09 -0.37
CA ASN A 65 47.23 -57.22 -0.65
C ASN A 65 47.49 -57.04 -2.14
N THR A 66 48.43 -56.15 -2.47
CA THR A 66 48.95 -55.99 -3.83
C THR A 66 50.47 -56.14 -3.79
N LYS A 67 51.04 -57.10 -4.56
CA LYS A 67 52.49 -57.29 -4.80
C LYS A 67 53.46 -56.62 -3.80
N ASN A 68 53.53 -57.14 -2.56
CA ASN A 68 54.34 -56.66 -1.46
C ASN A 68 53.91 -55.46 -0.63
N ARG A 69 52.64 -54.98 -0.78
CA ARG A 69 52.09 -53.95 0.08
C ARG A 69 50.66 -54.33 0.52
N TYR A 70 50.37 -54.00 1.75
CA TYR A 70 49.05 -54.12 2.38
C TYR A 70 48.33 -52.76 2.34
N TYR A 71 47.12 -52.72 1.86
CA TYR A 71 46.33 -51.52 1.92
C TYR A 71 45.07 -51.72 2.79
N ALA A 72 44.71 -50.69 3.55
CA ALA A 72 43.49 -50.68 4.34
C ALA A 72 42.96 -49.26 4.49
N GLN A 73 41.65 -49.18 4.57
CA GLN A 73 40.94 -47.96 4.90
C GLN A 73 40.70 -47.89 6.40
N TYR A 74 40.99 -46.75 6.99
CA TYR A 74 40.78 -46.44 8.40
C TYR A 74 39.80 -45.28 8.50
N ASP A 75 38.64 -45.49 9.15
CA ASP A 75 37.64 -44.50 9.45
C ASP A 75 37.67 -44.15 10.92
N PHE A 76 38.00 -42.91 11.25
CA PHE A 76 38.12 -42.40 12.61
C PHE A 76 36.86 -41.61 12.96
N VAL A 77 36.35 -41.82 14.18
CA VAL A 77 35.26 -41.03 14.76
C VAL A 77 35.76 -40.51 16.10
N VAL A 78 35.89 -39.21 16.24
CA VAL A 78 36.24 -38.55 17.50
C VAL A 78 35.01 -37.88 18.05
N LYS A 79 34.64 -38.26 19.28
CA LYS A 79 33.47 -37.71 19.98
C LYS A 79 33.91 -36.90 21.18
N ASN A 80 33.27 -35.74 21.32
CA ASN A 80 33.52 -34.85 22.43
C ASN A 80 32.28 -34.82 23.34
N ASN A 81 32.33 -35.50 24.48
CA ASN A 81 31.25 -35.45 25.49
C ASN A 81 31.49 -34.34 26.53
N GLU A 82 32.51 -33.50 26.36
CA GLU A 82 32.71 -32.34 27.22
C GLU A 82 31.84 -31.16 26.82
N LYS A 83 31.50 -30.29 27.78
CA LYS A 83 30.73 -29.07 27.52
C LYS A 83 31.46 -28.01 26.70
N MET A 84 32.80 -28.14 26.58
CA MET A 84 33.64 -27.23 25.81
C MET A 84 33.93 -27.80 24.43
N GLY A 85 33.90 -26.98 23.41
CA GLY A 85 34.32 -27.35 22.07
C GLY A 85 35.84 -27.43 21.95
N ILE A 86 36.31 -28.09 20.90
CA ILE A 86 37.74 -28.15 20.53
C ILE A 86 37.87 -27.49 19.16
N SER A 87 38.78 -26.52 19.03
CA SER A 87 39.03 -25.81 17.78
C SER A 87 40.50 -25.87 17.37
N ASN A 88 40.77 -25.61 16.10
CA ASN A 88 42.10 -25.63 15.50
C ASN A 88 42.89 -26.93 15.90
N TRP A 89 42.17 -28.03 15.74
CA TRP A 89 42.66 -29.33 16.18
C TRP A 89 43.61 -29.97 15.16
N THR A 90 44.49 -30.79 15.66
CA THR A 90 45.29 -31.70 14.87
C THR A 90 45.24 -33.07 15.51
N ALA A 91 45.13 -34.12 14.72
CA ALA A 91 45.19 -35.49 15.23
C ALA A 91 46.41 -36.20 14.64
N THR A 92 47.10 -36.98 15.46
CA THR A 92 48.33 -37.64 15.05
C THR A 92 48.29 -39.11 15.45
N ILE A 93 48.67 -39.99 14.56
CA ILE A 93 48.88 -41.40 14.83
C ILE A 93 50.32 -41.81 14.43
N ASP A 94 50.91 -42.77 15.14
CA ASP A 94 52.16 -43.36 14.73
C ASP A 94 51.92 -44.39 13.62
N VAL A 95 52.70 -44.35 12.57
CA VAL A 95 52.58 -45.26 11.42
C VAL A 95 53.87 -45.95 11.11
N PRO A 96 53.86 -47.19 10.56
CA PRO A 96 55.09 -47.91 10.14
C PRO A 96 55.92 -47.09 9.14
N LYS A 97 57.19 -47.28 9.16
CA LYS A 97 58.09 -46.70 8.14
C LYS A 97 57.66 -47.13 6.74
N ASP A 98 57.82 -46.24 5.79
CA ASP A 98 57.45 -46.47 4.39
C ASP A 98 55.90 -46.56 4.16
N THR A 99 55.07 -46.03 5.09
CA THR A 99 53.62 -45.84 4.89
C THR A 99 53.37 -44.77 3.82
N GLU A 100 52.42 -45.02 2.92
CA GLU A 100 52.00 -44.07 1.91
C GLU A 100 50.50 -43.83 2.06
N ILE A 101 50.08 -42.57 1.89
CA ILE A 101 48.67 -42.19 1.84
C ILE A 101 48.17 -42.38 0.42
N SER A 102 47.13 -43.16 0.21
CA SER A 102 46.48 -43.34 -1.08
C SER A 102 45.28 -42.41 -1.26
N ASN A 103 44.53 -42.16 -0.20
CA ASN A 103 43.37 -41.27 -0.19
C ASN A 103 43.05 -40.82 1.23
N HIS A 104 42.38 -39.71 1.38
CA HIS A 104 41.83 -39.21 2.64
C HIS A 104 40.53 -38.47 2.40
N TRP A 105 39.69 -38.32 3.43
CA TRP A 105 38.45 -37.54 3.41
C TRP A 105 38.14 -36.94 4.77
N GLY A 106 37.48 -35.79 4.75
CA GLY A 106 37.09 -35.04 5.95
C GLY A 106 38.25 -34.31 6.63
N VAL A 107 39.46 -34.46 6.15
CA VAL A 107 40.67 -33.84 6.68
C VAL A 107 41.75 -33.73 5.61
N GLU A 108 42.69 -32.82 5.80
CA GLU A 108 43.97 -32.89 5.12
C GLU A 108 44.89 -33.86 5.90
N ALA A 109 45.61 -34.74 5.20
CA ALA A 109 46.45 -35.73 5.81
C ALA A 109 47.88 -35.73 5.21
N HIS A 110 48.91 -35.76 6.03
CA HIS A 110 50.30 -35.85 5.60
C HIS A 110 51.13 -36.67 6.57
N ILE A 111 52.24 -37.25 6.08
CA ILE A 111 53.19 -38.05 6.88
C ILE A 111 54.42 -37.20 7.12
N ASP A 112 54.83 -37.11 8.40
CA ASP A 112 56.09 -36.53 8.84
C ASP A 112 56.89 -37.58 9.68
N GLY A 113 57.88 -38.18 9.06
CA GLY A 113 58.67 -39.26 9.63
C GLY A 113 57.88 -40.56 9.84
N ASP A 114 57.61 -40.90 11.09
CA ASP A 114 56.77 -42.03 11.51
C ASP A 114 55.42 -41.67 12.05
N LYS A 115 54.97 -40.38 11.78
CA LYS A 115 53.69 -39.83 12.21
C LYS A 115 52.86 -39.47 11.04
N LEU A 116 51.60 -39.90 11.08
CA LEU A 116 50.55 -39.42 10.20
C LEU A 116 49.77 -38.34 10.93
N ILE A 117 49.72 -37.15 10.34
CA ILE A 117 49.13 -35.94 10.90
C ILE A 117 47.87 -35.60 10.08
N PHE A 118 46.75 -35.44 10.79
CA PHE A 118 45.48 -34.99 10.25
C PHE A 118 45.23 -33.55 10.69
N THR A 119 44.86 -32.68 9.76
CA THR A 119 44.45 -31.28 10.02
C THR A 119 43.05 -31.01 9.48
N PRO A 120 42.27 -30.14 10.15
CA PRO A 120 40.93 -29.90 9.76
C PRO A 120 40.83 -29.16 8.41
N GLU A 121 39.77 -29.42 7.67
CA GLU A 121 39.32 -28.58 6.56
C GLU A 121 38.49 -27.39 7.07
N PHE A 122 38.15 -26.43 6.19
CA PHE A 122 37.48 -25.19 6.58
C PHE A 122 36.13 -25.40 7.25
N TYR A 123 35.42 -26.51 7.02
CA TYR A 123 34.09 -26.79 7.55
C TYR A 123 34.11 -27.53 8.90
N ASN A 124 35.22 -28.10 9.31
CA ASN A 124 35.35 -28.83 10.56
C ASN A 124 36.51 -28.34 11.47
N LEU A 125 36.80 -27.03 11.36
CA LEU A 125 37.83 -26.35 12.20
C LEU A 125 37.57 -26.48 13.70
N SER A 126 36.34 -26.75 14.11
CA SER A 126 35.94 -26.96 15.50
C SER A 126 34.82 -27.98 15.60
N PHE A 127 34.74 -28.70 16.70
CA PHE A 127 33.66 -29.61 17.03
C PHE A 127 33.27 -29.53 18.51
N THR A 128 31.98 -29.72 18.79
CA THR A 128 31.38 -29.62 20.12
C THR A 128 30.86 -30.97 20.60
N ASN A 129 30.20 -30.99 21.76
CA ASN A 129 29.56 -32.19 22.28
C ASN A 129 28.38 -32.73 21.47
N ASP A 130 27.84 -31.91 20.53
CA ASP A 130 26.74 -32.31 19.68
C ASP A 130 27.23 -32.83 18.30
N ASP A 131 28.53 -32.68 18.01
CA ASP A 131 29.11 -33.00 16.71
C ASP A 131 30.08 -34.18 16.83
N ASP A 132 29.96 -35.17 15.96
CA ASP A 132 30.94 -36.20 15.76
C ASP A 132 31.94 -35.73 14.71
N LEU A 133 33.25 -35.80 15.01
CA LEU A 133 34.28 -35.51 14.03
C LEU A 133 34.64 -36.81 13.32
N GLU A 134 34.21 -36.93 12.07
CA GLU A 134 34.42 -38.10 11.23
C GLU A 134 35.41 -37.79 10.12
N PHE A 135 36.42 -38.63 10.00
CA PHE A 135 37.42 -38.53 8.93
C PHE A 135 38.05 -39.88 8.66
N GLY A 136 38.75 -40.01 7.55
CA GLY A 136 39.38 -41.26 7.23
C GLY A 136 40.55 -41.16 6.26
N VAL A 137 41.28 -42.26 6.18
CA VAL A 137 42.45 -42.36 5.33
C VAL A 137 42.62 -43.79 4.80
N VAL A 138 43.14 -43.89 3.58
CA VAL A 138 43.54 -45.17 2.99
C VAL A 138 45.08 -45.21 3.00
N LEU A 139 45.63 -46.18 3.71
CA LEU A 139 47.07 -46.34 3.87
C LEU A 139 47.59 -47.58 3.13
N ASN A 140 48.78 -47.45 2.54
CA ASN A 140 49.56 -48.55 2.01
C ASN A 140 50.76 -48.77 2.92
N THR A 141 50.90 -49.98 3.54
CA THR A 141 51.90 -50.34 4.44
C THR A 141 52.61 -51.62 3.98
N ARG A 142 53.78 -52.03 4.58
CA ARG A 142 54.38 -53.27 4.25
C ARG A 142 53.67 -54.49 4.86
N ASP A 143 53.20 -54.31 6.08
CA ASP A 143 52.53 -55.36 6.86
C ASP A 143 51.15 -54.83 7.33
N SER A 144 50.25 -55.70 7.77
CA SER A 144 49.02 -55.34 8.39
C SER A 144 49.23 -54.41 9.58
N PHE A 145 48.64 -53.22 9.55
CA PHE A 145 48.76 -52.17 10.55
C PHE A 145 47.42 -51.93 11.24
N SER A 146 47.48 -51.64 12.54
CA SER A 146 46.27 -51.18 13.28
C SER A 146 46.71 -50.12 14.28
N PRO A 147 46.25 -48.89 14.15
CA PRO A 147 46.58 -47.82 15.07
C PRO A 147 45.98 -48.10 16.46
N GLU A 148 46.78 -48.00 17.53
CA GLU A 148 46.30 -48.22 18.90
C GLU A 148 45.92 -46.92 19.60
N LYS A 149 46.56 -45.81 19.22
CA LYS A 149 46.38 -44.49 19.84
C LYS A 149 46.30 -43.40 18.79
N ILE A 150 45.55 -42.36 19.13
CA ILE A 150 45.52 -41.09 18.41
C ILE A 150 45.75 -39.95 19.40
N THR A 151 46.70 -39.09 19.12
CA THR A 151 46.96 -37.88 19.91
C THR A 151 46.20 -36.72 19.30
N LEU A 152 45.25 -36.17 20.04
CA LEU A 152 44.48 -34.98 19.63
C LEU A 152 45.07 -33.75 20.32
N ARG A 153 45.46 -32.75 19.54
CA ARG A 153 45.88 -31.43 20.00
C ARG A 153 44.92 -30.39 19.47
N GLY A 154 44.62 -29.38 20.25
CA GLY A 154 43.74 -28.28 19.84
C GLY A 154 43.61 -27.27 20.95
N TYR A 155 42.58 -26.46 20.83
CA TYR A 155 42.29 -25.44 21.83
C TYR A 155 40.86 -25.61 22.33
N ARG A 156 40.67 -25.61 23.65
CA ARG A 156 39.33 -25.61 24.25
C ARG A 156 38.66 -24.28 24.00
N THR A 157 37.48 -24.33 23.38
CA THR A 157 36.62 -23.15 23.15
C THR A 157 35.40 -23.23 24.02
N GLY A 158 34.95 -22.06 24.52
CA GLY A 158 33.67 -21.97 25.22
C GLY A 158 32.54 -22.39 24.28
N ASN A 159 31.51 -23.04 24.84
CA ASN A 159 30.37 -23.59 24.11
C ASN A 159 29.77 -22.54 23.12
N ALA A 160 29.86 -22.79 21.82
CA ALA A 160 29.30 -21.92 20.76
C ALA A 160 27.76 -21.76 20.82
N GLY A 161 27.12 -22.57 21.67
CA GLY A 161 25.70 -22.47 22.01
C GLY A 161 25.38 -21.41 23.07
N ASN A 162 26.16 -20.33 23.15
CA ASN A 162 25.98 -19.27 24.14
C ASN A 162 24.54 -18.69 24.09
N VAL A 163 23.90 -18.56 25.25
CA VAL A 163 22.59 -17.92 25.43
C VAL A 163 22.49 -16.59 24.67
N PHE A 164 23.60 -15.86 24.62
CA PHE A 164 23.69 -14.58 23.92
C PHE A 164 23.49 -14.74 22.40
N THR A 165 24.04 -15.75 21.77
CA THR A 165 23.84 -16.08 20.35
C THR A 165 22.35 -16.37 20.06
N ARG A 166 21.70 -17.14 20.93
CA ARG A 166 20.27 -17.45 20.81
C ARG A 166 19.42 -16.17 20.91
N ILE A 167 19.74 -15.26 21.82
CA ILE A 167 19.06 -13.96 21.95
C ILE A 167 19.20 -13.14 20.66
N ILE A 168 20.37 -13.09 20.05
CA ILE A 168 20.61 -12.37 18.79
C ILE A 168 19.77 -12.96 17.65
N TYR A 169 19.70 -14.29 17.52
CA TYR A 169 18.85 -14.92 16.50
C TYR A 169 17.37 -14.62 16.71
N VAL A 170 16.87 -14.65 17.95
CA VAL A 170 15.51 -14.24 18.27
C VAL A 170 15.29 -12.76 17.87
N GLY A 171 16.28 -11.90 18.12
CA GLY A 171 16.25 -10.51 17.67
C GLY A 171 16.12 -10.36 16.16
N PHE A 172 16.84 -11.17 15.38
CA PHE A 172 16.71 -11.20 13.92
C PHE A 172 15.33 -11.65 13.45
N VAL A 173 14.76 -12.66 14.08
CA VAL A 173 13.41 -13.15 13.74
C VAL A 173 12.38 -12.07 14.02
N ILE A 174 12.44 -11.41 15.17
CA ILE A 174 11.54 -10.29 15.51
C ILE A 174 11.72 -9.14 14.52
N TRP A 175 12.96 -8.75 14.22
CA TRP A 175 13.27 -7.72 13.25
C TRP A 175 12.69 -8.05 11.86
N ALA A 176 12.88 -9.27 11.36
CA ALA A 176 12.36 -9.71 10.08
C ALA A 176 10.83 -9.70 10.04
N ALA A 177 10.16 -10.13 11.10
CA ALA A 177 8.71 -10.09 11.23
C ALA A 177 8.16 -8.66 11.19
N LEU A 178 8.80 -7.73 11.93
CA LEU A 178 8.42 -6.31 11.93
C LEU A 178 8.67 -5.64 10.58
N PHE A 179 9.80 -5.94 9.94
CA PHE A 179 10.13 -5.41 8.62
C PHE A 179 9.15 -5.90 7.55
N LEU A 180 8.83 -7.19 7.55
CA LEU A 180 7.85 -7.78 6.65
C LEU A 180 6.45 -7.19 6.89
N GLY A 181 6.04 -7.06 8.15
CA GLY A 181 4.77 -6.43 8.53
C GLY A 181 4.68 -4.97 8.04
N PHE A 182 5.75 -4.19 8.19
CA PHE A 182 5.82 -2.83 7.66
C PHE A 182 5.67 -2.81 6.13
N PHE A 183 6.37 -3.70 5.43
CA PHE A 183 6.33 -3.76 3.97
C PHE A 183 4.94 -4.14 3.45
N VAL A 184 4.32 -5.18 4.04
CA VAL A 184 2.96 -5.62 3.71
C VAL A 184 1.94 -4.50 3.98
N SER A 185 2.06 -3.80 5.11
CA SER A 185 1.19 -2.68 5.45
C SER A 185 1.29 -1.54 4.43
N LYS A 186 2.50 -1.17 4.02
CA LYS A 186 2.73 -0.12 2.99
C LYS A 186 2.17 -0.52 1.64
N PHE A 187 2.37 -1.77 1.23
CA PHE A 187 1.85 -2.29 -0.03
C PHE A 187 0.31 -2.30 -0.05
N ASN A 188 -0.31 -2.79 1.04
CA ASN A 188 -1.76 -2.80 1.17
C ASN A 188 -2.35 -1.38 1.18
N LEU A 189 -1.71 -0.44 1.89
CA LEU A 189 -2.15 0.95 1.93
C LEU A 189 -2.07 1.62 0.55
N LYS A 190 -1.01 1.36 -0.21
CA LYS A 190 -0.89 1.86 -1.59
C LYS A 190 -2.00 1.31 -2.48
N ASN A 191 -2.22 -0.01 -2.47
CA ASN A 191 -3.27 -0.65 -3.25
C ASN A 191 -4.67 -0.15 -2.85
N TYR A 192 -4.91 0.07 -1.56
CA TYR A 192 -6.17 0.61 -1.06
C TYR A 192 -6.42 2.03 -1.59
N ARG A 193 -5.40 2.89 -1.56
CA ARG A 193 -5.49 4.27 -2.10
C ARG A 193 -5.73 4.28 -3.61
N GLU A 194 -5.03 3.44 -4.37
CA GLU A 194 -5.24 3.31 -5.82
C GLU A 194 -6.66 2.81 -6.13
N LYS A 195 -7.16 1.84 -5.35
CA LYS A 195 -8.53 1.36 -5.49
C LYS A 195 -9.54 2.46 -5.19
N GLN A 196 -9.38 3.21 -4.10
CA GLN A 196 -10.27 4.35 -3.78
C GLN A 196 -10.28 5.40 -4.90
N LYS A 197 -9.12 5.79 -5.44
CA LYS A 197 -9.04 6.71 -6.57
C LYS A 197 -9.78 6.19 -7.80
N ASN A 198 -9.64 4.91 -8.09
CA ASN A 198 -10.34 4.29 -9.22
C ASN A 198 -11.85 4.23 -9.01
N ASP A 199 -12.31 3.91 -7.79
CA ASP A 199 -13.72 3.88 -7.44
C ASP A 199 -14.35 5.29 -7.58
N VAL A 200 -13.67 6.34 -7.10
CA VAL A 200 -14.09 7.74 -7.28
C VAL A 200 -14.16 8.11 -8.76
N ARG A 201 -13.16 7.73 -9.56
CA ARG A 201 -13.14 7.98 -11.01
C ARG A 201 -14.33 7.31 -11.72
N ILE A 202 -14.64 6.06 -11.37
CA ILE A 202 -15.79 5.34 -11.95
C ILE A 202 -17.10 6.06 -11.59
N ILE A 203 -17.25 6.50 -10.34
CA ILE A 203 -18.43 7.26 -9.90
C ILE A 203 -18.57 8.55 -10.71
N LEU A 204 -17.49 9.33 -10.85
CA LEU A 204 -17.46 10.57 -11.62
C LEU A 204 -17.78 10.34 -13.10
N GLN A 205 -17.22 9.32 -13.72
CA GLN A 205 -17.51 8.95 -15.10
C GLN A 205 -18.98 8.54 -15.28
N SER A 206 -19.54 7.79 -14.34
CA SER A 206 -20.94 7.39 -14.36
C SER A 206 -21.87 8.61 -14.21
N MET A 207 -21.55 9.54 -13.31
CA MET A 207 -22.29 10.80 -13.16
C MET A 207 -22.21 11.67 -14.42
N ASN A 208 -21.02 11.83 -15.01
CA ASN A 208 -20.86 12.55 -16.27
C ASN A 208 -21.69 11.95 -17.40
N THR A 209 -21.69 10.63 -17.50
CA THR A 209 -22.50 9.92 -18.50
C THR A 209 -23.98 10.19 -18.27
N PHE A 210 -24.43 10.15 -17.01
CA PHE A 210 -25.83 10.44 -16.67
C PHE A 210 -26.24 11.90 -16.99
N ILE A 211 -25.38 12.88 -16.65
CA ILE A 211 -25.57 14.29 -17.00
C ILE A 211 -25.62 14.46 -18.52
N SER A 212 -24.76 13.79 -19.27
CA SER A 212 -24.77 13.83 -20.73
C SER A 212 -26.08 13.32 -21.32
N PHE A 213 -26.70 12.31 -20.70
CA PHE A 213 -28.04 11.86 -21.10
C PHE A 213 -29.15 12.93 -20.85
N ILE A 214 -29.05 13.62 -19.69
CA ILE A 214 -29.98 14.73 -19.38
C ILE A 214 -29.81 15.86 -20.38
N ASP A 215 -28.56 16.30 -20.61
CA ASP A 215 -28.24 17.38 -21.55
C ASP A 215 -28.57 17.01 -23.01
N ALA A 216 -28.44 15.72 -23.39
CA ALA A 216 -28.87 15.27 -24.72
C ALA A 216 -30.39 15.30 -24.92
N LYS A 217 -31.18 15.21 -23.85
CA LYS A 217 -32.62 15.28 -23.86
C LYS A 217 -33.13 16.72 -24.13
N ASP A 218 -32.43 17.73 -23.63
CA ASP A 218 -32.72 19.14 -23.79
C ASP A 218 -31.50 19.85 -24.43
N PRO A 219 -31.42 19.92 -25.77
CA PRO A 219 -30.27 20.49 -26.48
C PRO A 219 -29.96 21.95 -26.12
N TYR A 220 -30.93 22.68 -25.55
CA TYR A 220 -30.76 24.07 -25.12
C TYR A 220 -30.06 24.19 -23.74
N THR A 221 -29.90 23.10 -23.03
CA THR A 221 -29.30 23.07 -21.69
C THR A 221 -27.86 22.52 -21.69
N ARG A 222 -27.20 22.43 -22.85
CA ARG A 222 -25.83 21.94 -22.91
C ARG A 222 -24.92 22.73 -21.96
N GLY A 223 -24.27 22.03 -21.01
CA GLY A 223 -23.42 22.60 -19.98
C GLY A 223 -24.15 23.41 -18.91
N HIS A 224 -25.47 23.57 -19.00
CA HIS A 224 -26.30 24.29 -18.03
C HIS A 224 -26.19 23.67 -16.64
N SER A 225 -26.44 22.37 -16.52
CA SER A 225 -26.39 21.67 -15.23
C SER A 225 -25.05 21.86 -14.54
N ARG A 226 -23.94 21.87 -15.30
CA ARG A 226 -22.59 22.11 -14.77
C ARG A 226 -22.41 23.55 -14.30
N ARG A 227 -22.84 24.54 -15.10
CA ARG A 227 -22.77 25.95 -14.70
C ARG A 227 -23.61 26.22 -13.45
N VAL A 228 -24.83 25.72 -13.40
CA VAL A 228 -25.72 25.83 -12.23
C VAL A 228 -25.04 25.21 -10.99
N ALA A 229 -24.43 24.03 -11.11
CA ALA A 229 -23.74 23.39 -10.03
C ALA A 229 -22.54 24.22 -9.50
N MET A 230 -21.75 24.80 -10.41
CA MET A 230 -20.60 25.65 -10.04
C MET A 230 -21.09 26.97 -9.37
N TYR A 231 -22.13 27.60 -9.88
CA TYR A 231 -22.69 28.77 -9.24
C TYR A 231 -23.27 28.47 -7.86
N ALA A 232 -24.04 27.39 -7.73
CA ALA A 232 -24.65 26.99 -6.47
C ALA A 232 -23.55 26.65 -5.40
N ALA A 233 -22.51 25.95 -5.81
CA ALA A 233 -21.35 25.61 -4.93
C ALA A 233 -20.62 26.88 -4.47
N GLU A 234 -20.41 27.85 -5.36
CA GLU A 234 -19.75 29.11 -5.01
C GLU A 234 -20.64 29.98 -4.07
N ILE A 235 -21.97 30.03 -4.31
CA ILE A 235 -22.90 30.66 -3.35
C ILE A 235 -22.72 30.02 -1.97
N ALA A 236 -22.71 28.68 -1.89
CA ALA A 236 -22.55 27.93 -0.65
C ALA A 236 -21.22 28.24 0.06
N LYS A 237 -20.13 28.36 -0.70
CA LYS A 237 -18.80 28.77 -0.15
C LYS A 237 -18.85 30.17 0.43
N ARG A 238 -19.42 31.12 -0.28
CA ARG A 238 -19.58 32.53 0.19
C ARG A 238 -20.49 32.63 1.40
N MET A 239 -21.48 31.74 1.51
CA MET A 239 -22.30 31.56 2.72
C MET A 239 -21.55 30.88 3.87
N ARG A 240 -20.30 30.42 3.66
CA ARG A 240 -19.45 29.71 4.62
C ARG A 240 -20.05 28.39 5.11
N LEU A 241 -20.75 27.68 4.24
CA LEU A 241 -21.18 26.32 4.51
C LEU A 241 -19.98 25.38 4.57
N SER A 242 -20.14 24.24 5.22
CA SER A 242 -19.08 23.23 5.31
C SER A 242 -18.69 22.67 3.93
N GLU A 243 -17.48 22.15 3.79
CA GLU A 243 -17.02 21.55 2.52
C GLU A 243 -17.94 20.42 2.05
N ASP A 244 -18.46 19.61 2.97
CA ASP A 244 -19.42 18.55 2.68
C ASP A 244 -20.74 19.11 2.12
N GLU A 245 -21.23 20.21 2.68
CA GLU A 245 -22.44 20.87 2.18
C GLU A 245 -22.23 21.49 0.80
N VAL A 246 -21.09 22.17 0.59
CA VAL A 246 -20.70 22.71 -0.70
C VAL A 246 -20.67 21.63 -1.77
N GLN A 247 -20.08 20.48 -1.45
CA GLN A 247 -20.00 19.33 -2.35
C GLN A 247 -21.41 18.74 -2.64
N ASN A 248 -22.23 18.58 -1.62
CA ASN A 248 -23.61 18.09 -1.82
C ASN A 248 -24.44 19.06 -2.66
N ILE A 249 -24.28 20.39 -2.47
CA ILE A 249 -24.97 21.42 -3.27
C ILE A 249 -24.48 21.38 -4.73
N TYR A 250 -23.18 21.16 -4.96
CA TYR A 250 -22.67 20.98 -6.31
C TYR A 250 -23.35 19.79 -7.02
N TYR A 251 -23.42 18.62 -6.37
CA TYR A 251 -24.11 17.47 -6.96
C TYR A 251 -25.60 17.68 -7.11
N ALA A 252 -26.22 18.40 -6.19
CA ALA A 252 -27.63 18.77 -6.29
C ALA A 252 -27.89 19.66 -7.50
N GLY A 253 -27.02 20.64 -7.77
CA GLY A 253 -27.06 21.47 -8.96
C GLY A 253 -26.86 20.69 -10.26
N LEU A 254 -25.95 19.70 -10.27
CA LEU A 254 -25.74 18.84 -11.43
C LEU A 254 -26.96 18.01 -11.80
N LEU A 255 -27.74 17.59 -10.82
CA LEU A 255 -28.84 16.64 -10.99
C LEU A 255 -30.23 17.23 -10.78
N HIS A 256 -30.37 18.58 -10.59
CA HIS A 256 -31.66 19.22 -10.31
C HIS A 256 -32.70 18.91 -11.38
N ASP A 257 -32.29 18.87 -12.62
CA ASP A 257 -33.10 18.64 -13.80
C ASP A 257 -33.21 17.18 -14.26
N ALA A 258 -32.73 16.21 -13.46
CA ALA A 258 -32.70 14.79 -13.84
C ALA A 258 -34.05 14.23 -14.31
N GLY A 259 -35.15 14.79 -13.79
CA GLY A 259 -36.51 14.39 -14.16
C GLY A 259 -36.94 14.78 -15.56
N LYS A 260 -36.26 15.71 -16.25
CA LYS A 260 -36.55 16.06 -17.65
C LYS A 260 -36.52 14.86 -18.61
N ILE A 261 -35.80 13.80 -18.23
CA ILE A 261 -35.78 12.55 -19.00
C ILE A 261 -37.17 11.92 -19.16
N SER A 262 -38.09 12.21 -18.24
CA SER A 262 -39.49 11.72 -18.30
C SER A 262 -40.42 12.58 -19.15
N VAL A 263 -39.99 13.80 -19.51
CA VAL A 263 -40.81 14.71 -20.32
C VAL A 263 -40.79 14.28 -21.79
N PRO A 264 -41.93 14.19 -22.50
CA PRO A 264 -41.91 13.85 -23.92
C PRO A 264 -41.17 14.91 -24.76
N ASP A 265 -40.34 14.46 -25.74
CA ASP A 265 -39.52 15.34 -26.59
C ASP A 265 -40.37 16.36 -27.35
N ALA A 266 -41.56 15.95 -27.80
CA ALA A 266 -42.52 16.83 -28.50
C ALA A 266 -43.01 18.00 -27.65
N VAL A 267 -43.00 17.83 -26.31
CA VAL A 267 -43.41 18.88 -25.36
C VAL A 267 -42.21 19.70 -24.95
N LEU A 268 -41.10 19.04 -24.59
CA LEU A 268 -39.88 19.70 -24.12
C LEU A 268 -39.27 20.63 -25.17
N ASN A 269 -39.28 20.19 -26.44
CA ASN A 269 -38.68 20.91 -27.57
C ASN A 269 -39.74 21.62 -28.44
N LYS A 270 -40.95 21.81 -27.95
CA LYS A 270 -42.03 22.43 -28.74
C LYS A 270 -41.70 23.89 -29.09
N PRO A 271 -41.68 24.25 -30.39
CA PRO A 271 -41.51 25.63 -30.78
C PRO A 271 -42.83 26.38 -30.59
N GLY A 272 -42.91 27.25 -29.60
CA GLY A 272 -44.06 28.10 -29.36
C GLY A 272 -44.66 28.02 -27.94
N LYS A 273 -45.85 28.54 -27.77
CA LYS A 273 -46.54 28.57 -26.46
C LYS A 273 -47.00 27.15 -26.08
N LEU A 274 -46.74 26.78 -24.83
CA LEU A 274 -47.24 25.53 -24.24
C LEU A 274 -48.73 25.70 -23.83
N SER A 275 -49.52 24.62 -23.98
CA SER A 275 -50.83 24.54 -23.30
C SER A 275 -50.63 24.36 -21.79
N ASP A 276 -51.72 24.49 -21.02
CA ASP A 276 -51.65 24.29 -19.57
C ASP A 276 -51.27 22.83 -19.22
N GLU A 277 -51.74 21.85 -19.99
CA GLU A 277 -51.41 20.44 -19.86
C GLU A 277 -49.94 20.17 -20.18
N GLU A 278 -49.42 20.74 -21.26
CA GLU A 278 -48.00 20.64 -21.65
C GLU A 278 -47.10 21.31 -20.60
N ARG A 279 -47.51 22.47 -20.09
CA ARG A 279 -46.80 23.16 -19.00
C ARG A 279 -46.72 22.28 -17.76
N LYS A 280 -47.84 21.64 -17.38
CA LYS A 280 -47.88 20.71 -16.26
C LYS A 280 -46.96 19.52 -16.49
N GLN A 281 -46.92 18.95 -17.70
CA GLN A 281 -45.99 17.84 -18.02
C GLN A 281 -44.52 18.25 -17.84
N ILE A 282 -44.15 19.50 -18.17
CA ILE A 282 -42.80 20.00 -17.89
C ILE A 282 -42.59 20.16 -16.38
N GLN A 283 -43.56 20.75 -15.65
CA GLN A 283 -43.44 20.91 -14.20
C GLN A 283 -43.30 19.59 -13.45
N ASP A 284 -43.91 18.53 -13.97
CA ASP A 284 -43.82 17.17 -13.38
C ASP A 284 -42.40 16.60 -13.40
N HIS A 285 -41.41 17.21 -14.12
CA HIS A 285 -40.02 16.81 -14.05
C HIS A 285 -39.46 16.88 -12.62
N THR A 286 -39.91 17.83 -11.81
CA THR A 286 -39.48 17.98 -10.42
C THR A 286 -39.86 16.76 -9.59
N VAL A 287 -41.11 16.29 -9.73
CA VAL A 287 -41.61 15.09 -9.04
C VAL A 287 -40.93 13.84 -9.57
N ALA A 288 -40.73 13.74 -10.89
CA ALA A 288 -40.01 12.62 -11.52
C ALA A 288 -38.55 12.57 -11.07
N GLY A 289 -37.86 13.72 -11.04
CA GLY A 289 -36.51 13.84 -10.53
C GLY A 289 -36.37 13.41 -9.08
N GLY A 290 -37.25 13.90 -8.21
CA GLY A 290 -37.27 13.47 -6.80
C GLY A 290 -37.53 11.98 -6.61
N LYS A 291 -38.30 11.31 -7.48
CA LYS A 291 -38.49 9.87 -7.48
C LYS A 291 -37.26 9.13 -7.95
N MET A 292 -36.61 9.58 -9.04
CA MET A 292 -35.41 8.97 -9.61
C MET A 292 -34.23 9.01 -8.64
N LEU A 293 -34.05 10.14 -7.97
CA LEU A 293 -32.92 10.37 -7.08
C LEU A 293 -33.13 9.81 -5.65
N LYS A 294 -34.31 9.25 -5.37
CA LYS A 294 -34.67 8.72 -4.04
C LYS A 294 -33.64 7.66 -3.51
N GLN A 295 -33.02 6.90 -4.40
CA GLN A 295 -32.05 5.85 -4.01
C GLN A 295 -30.64 6.38 -3.76
N MET A 296 -30.34 7.64 -4.12
CA MET A 296 -29.03 8.26 -3.91
C MET A 296 -28.90 8.82 -2.48
N THR A 297 -29.02 7.93 -1.49
CA THR A 297 -29.06 8.31 -0.06
C THR A 297 -27.72 8.82 0.47
N SER A 298 -26.62 8.52 -0.21
CA SER A 298 -25.27 8.97 0.17
C SER A 298 -25.04 10.47 -0.10
N LEU A 299 -25.85 11.08 -0.97
CA LEU A 299 -25.74 12.47 -1.37
C LEU A 299 -26.91 13.25 -0.77
N ARG A 300 -26.62 14.01 0.26
CA ARG A 300 -27.66 14.76 1.01
C ARG A 300 -28.28 15.88 0.18
N GLY A 301 -29.57 16.05 0.29
CA GLY A 301 -30.30 17.18 -0.29
C GLY A 301 -30.53 17.10 -1.81
N ILE A 302 -29.96 16.12 -2.52
CA ILE A 302 -30.13 15.99 -3.98
C ILE A 302 -31.59 15.77 -4.37
N ARG A 303 -32.26 14.85 -3.69
CA ARG A 303 -33.68 14.54 -3.94
C ARG A 303 -34.57 15.76 -3.72
N GLU A 304 -34.37 16.42 -2.59
CA GLU A 304 -35.12 17.61 -2.19
C GLU A 304 -34.86 18.77 -3.16
N THR A 305 -33.64 18.94 -3.63
CA THR A 305 -33.31 19.95 -4.63
C THR A 305 -34.01 19.68 -5.94
N ALA A 306 -33.94 18.46 -6.47
CA ALA A 306 -34.63 18.09 -7.70
C ALA A 306 -36.15 18.29 -7.59
N LEU A 307 -36.71 18.06 -6.41
CA LEU A 307 -38.14 18.21 -6.16
C LEU A 307 -38.58 19.69 -6.02
N TYR A 308 -37.75 20.55 -5.38
CA TYR A 308 -38.18 21.85 -4.89
C TYR A 308 -37.41 23.04 -5.46
N HIS A 309 -36.50 22.88 -6.44
CA HIS A 309 -35.74 24.00 -7.01
C HIS A 309 -36.59 25.02 -7.79
N HIS A 310 -37.82 24.69 -8.12
CA HIS A 310 -38.81 25.60 -8.72
C HIS A 310 -39.87 26.13 -7.72
N GLU A 311 -39.70 25.83 -6.44
CA GLU A 311 -40.45 26.52 -5.42
C GLU A 311 -40.00 27.97 -5.34
N ARG A 312 -40.95 28.84 -5.02
CA ARG A 312 -40.72 30.29 -4.90
C ARG A 312 -40.81 30.70 -3.43
N TYR A 313 -39.99 31.63 -3.04
CA TYR A 313 -39.94 32.09 -1.64
C TYR A 313 -41.30 32.60 -1.14
N ASP A 314 -42.13 33.17 -2.05
CA ASP A 314 -43.50 33.65 -1.80
C ASP A 314 -44.55 32.53 -1.75
N GLY A 315 -44.21 31.27 -1.99
CA GLY A 315 -45.10 30.12 -2.00
C GLY A 315 -45.94 29.96 -3.28
N THR A 316 -45.65 30.73 -4.33
CA THR A 316 -46.37 30.62 -5.62
C THR A 316 -45.65 29.66 -6.59
N GLY A 317 -44.68 28.91 -6.12
CA GLY A 317 -43.92 27.95 -6.90
C GLY A 317 -44.60 26.58 -7.04
N TYR A 318 -43.86 25.59 -7.48
CA TYR A 318 -44.31 24.21 -7.63
C TYR A 318 -43.22 23.24 -7.24
N PRO A 319 -43.52 21.97 -6.87
CA PRO A 319 -44.81 21.27 -7.02
C PRO A 319 -45.77 21.41 -5.81
N GLU A 320 -45.29 21.81 -4.62
CA GLU A 320 -46.08 21.79 -3.39
C GLU A 320 -46.46 23.19 -2.88
N GLY A 321 -45.89 24.25 -3.46
CA GLY A 321 -46.16 25.64 -3.03
C GLY A 321 -45.52 25.95 -1.68
N LEU A 322 -44.34 25.40 -1.40
CA LEU A 322 -43.57 25.67 -0.18
C LEU A 322 -43.16 27.16 -0.17
N ALA A 323 -43.21 27.79 1.00
CA ALA A 323 -42.87 29.21 1.17
C ALA A 323 -41.73 29.40 2.19
N GLY A 324 -40.88 30.39 1.92
CA GLY A 324 -39.83 30.84 2.82
C GLY A 324 -38.81 29.74 3.15
N GLU A 325 -38.49 29.57 4.41
CA GLU A 325 -37.51 28.58 4.87
C GLU A 325 -38.04 27.13 4.90
N ASN A 326 -39.35 26.91 4.62
CA ASN A 326 -39.85 25.55 4.41
C ASN A 326 -39.29 24.94 3.12
N ILE A 327 -38.80 25.75 2.18
CA ILE A 327 -38.07 25.29 1.01
C ILE A 327 -36.64 24.87 1.49
N PRO A 328 -36.20 23.65 1.21
CA PRO A 328 -34.87 23.19 1.60
C PRO A 328 -33.77 24.16 1.10
N LEU A 329 -32.78 24.43 1.93
CA LEU A 329 -31.73 25.42 1.63
C LEU A 329 -31.04 25.15 0.29
N TYR A 330 -30.71 23.90 -0.03
CA TYR A 330 -30.07 23.56 -1.30
C TYR A 330 -30.94 23.86 -2.49
N ALA A 331 -32.24 23.63 -2.39
CA ALA A 331 -33.20 23.99 -3.43
C ALA A 331 -33.28 25.51 -3.63
N ARG A 332 -33.27 26.31 -2.55
CA ARG A 332 -33.23 27.78 -2.63
C ARG A 332 -31.95 28.28 -3.30
N ILE A 333 -30.79 27.72 -2.98
CA ILE A 333 -29.51 28.07 -3.59
C ILE A 333 -29.50 27.73 -5.08
N VAL A 334 -29.90 26.49 -5.43
CA VAL A 334 -29.93 26.02 -6.82
C VAL A 334 -30.96 26.81 -7.63
N GLY A 335 -32.10 27.16 -7.06
CA GLY A 335 -33.11 27.97 -7.74
C GLY A 335 -32.62 29.36 -8.16
N VAL A 336 -31.79 30.03 -7.34
CA VAL A 336 -31.12 31.29 -7.71
C VAL A 336 -30.11 31.08 -8.83
N ALA A 337 -29.29 30.05 -8.72
CA ALA A 337 -28.23 29.70 -9.70
C ALA A 337 -28.81 29.31 -11.06
N ASP A 338 -29.89 28.51 -11.08
CA ASP A 338 -30.64 28.12 -12.29
C ASP A 338 -31.26 29.34 -12.98
N SER A 339 -31.94 30.18 -12.21
CA SER A 339 -32.54 31.40 -12.74
C SER A 339 -31.50 32.34 -13.35
N TYR A 340 -30.32 32.48 -12.72
CA TYR A 340 -29.22 33.25 -13.26
C TYR A 340 -28.75 32.68 -14.60
N ASP A 341 -28.46 31.37 -14.67
CA ASP A 341 -28.02 30.75 -15.91
C ASP A 341 -29.04 30.88 -17.03
N ALA A 342 -30.31 30.73 -16.69
CA ALA A 342 -31.42 30.92 -17.63
C ALA A 342 -31.52 32.34 -18.21
N MET A 343 -31.25 33.38 -17.41
CA MET A 343 -31.25 34.79 -17.83
C MET A 343 -30.01 35.18 -18.62
N SER A 344 -28.84 34.58 -18.27
CA SER A 344 -27.56 34.92 -18.84
C SER A 344 -27.17 34.08 -20.07
N SER A 345 -27.99 33.09 -20.45
CA SER A 345 -27.82 32.22 -21.62
C SER A 345 -28.78 32.58 -22.75
N ASN A 346 -28.31 32.39 -24.00
CA ASN A 346 -29.19 32.58 -25.17
C ASN A 346 -30.22 31.43 -25.24
N ARG A 347 -31.52 31.76 -25.18
CA ARG A 347 -32.58 30.79 -25.43
C ARG A 347 -33.31 31.15 -26.72
N VAL A 348 -33.92 30.18 -27.40
CA VAL A 348 -34.57 30.33 -28.71
C VAL A 348 -35.65 31.46 -28.74
N TYR A 349 -36.21 31.74 -27.60
CA TYR A 349 -37.36 32.67 -27.48
C TYR A 349 -37.05 33.98 -26.73
N ARG A 350 -35.84 34.14 -26.17
CA ARG A 350 -35.44 35.31 -25.38
C ARG A 350 -33.97 35.63 -25.59
N ARG A 351 -33.69 36.89 -26.00
CA ARG A 351 -32.32 37.42 -25.95
C ARG A 351 -31.83 37.38 -24.51
N HIS A 352 -30.54 37.02 -24.30
CA HIS A 352 -29.93 37.14 -23.00
C HIS A 352 -30.04 38.59 -22.49
N LEU A 353 -30.30 38.74 -21.20
CA LEU A 353 -30.29 40.03 -20.54
C LEU A 353 -28.85 40.51 -20.39
N ASN A 354 -28.64 41.81 -20.37
CA ASN A 354 -27.33 42.36 -20.01
C ASN A 354 -27.09 42.23 -18.50
N LYS A 355 -25.84 42.51 -18.06
CA LYS A 355 -25.44 42.36 -16.68
C LYS A 355 -26.33 43.13 -15.70
N ASP A 356 -26.63 44.38 -16.00
CA ASP A 356 -27.36 45.26 -15.11
C ASP A 356 -28.85 44.85 -15.03
N GLU A 357 -29.44 44.44 -16.16
CA GLU A 357 -30.78 43.87 -16.21
C GLU A 357 -30.92 42.60 -15.37
N ILE A 358 -29.90 41.70 -15.42
CA ILE A 358 -29.90 40.48 -14.62
C ILE A 358 -29.81 40.80 -13.13
N ILE A 359 -28.93 41.73 -12.73
CA ILE A 359 -28.82 42.16 -11.34
C ILE A 359 -30.11 42.73 -10.83
N GLU A 360 -30.78 43.58 -11.64
CA GLU A 360 -32.06 44.20 -11.29
C GLU A 360 -33.16 43.13 -11.10
N GLU A 361 -33.29 42.17 -12.03
CA GLU A 361 -34.26 41.06 -11.95
C GLU A 361 -34.03 40.19 -10.72
N ILE A 362 -32.79 39.86 -10.41
CA ILE A 362 -32.42 39.03 -9.22
C ILE A 362 -32.79 39.80 -7.95
N GLN A 363 -32.45 41.09 -7.86
CA GLN A 363 -32.74 41.92 -6.69
C GLN A 363 -34.22 42.15 -6.50
N GLN A 364 -34.98 42.39 -7.56
CA GLN A 364 -36.45 42.52 -7.50
C GLN A 364 -37.13 41.20 -7.11
N GLY A 365 -36.54 40.08 -7.47
CA GLY A 365 -36.99 38.74 -7.07
C GLY A 365 -36.76 38.40 -5.59
N ALA A 366 -35.95 39.17 -4.85
CA ALA A 366 -35.67 38.91 -3.44
C ALA A 366 -36.96 39.01 -2.59
N GLY A 367 -37.21 37.97 -1.77
CA GLY A 367 -38.40 37.87 -0.94
C GLY A 367 -39.67 37.40 -1.68
N THR A 368 -39.62 37.30 -3.03
CA THR A 368 -40.71 36.76 -3.85
C THR A 368 -40.27 35.44 -4.52
N GLN A 369 -39.48 35.50 -5.55
CA GLN A 369 -38.98 34.33 -6.22
C GLN A 369 -37.80 33.70 -5.42
N PHE A 370 -36.93 34.55 -4.90
CA PHE A 370 -35.67 34.13 -4.29
C PHE A 370 -35.59 34.42 -2.79
N ASP A 371 -34.82 33.61 -2.09
CA ASP A 371 -34.45 33.88 -0.71
C ASP A 371 -33.61 35.16 -0.63
N PRO A 372 -34.07 36.20 0.11
CA PRO A 372 -33.36 37.48 0.21
C PRO A 372 -31.96 37.34 0.87
N ASN A 373 -31.72 36.29 1.63
CA ASN A 373 -30.42 36.03 2.23
C ASN A 373 -29.42 35.43 1.25
N ILE A 374 -29.87 34.83 0.13
CA ILE A 374 -29.02 34.21 -0.90
C ILE A 374 -28.68 35.18 -2.02
N VAL A 375 -29.62 36.04 -2.38
CA VAL A 375 -29.51 37.02 -3.48
C VAL A 375 -28.20 37.83 -3.44
N PRO A 376 -27.71 38.37 -2.30
CA PRO A 376 -26.49 39.16 -2.26
C PRO A 376 -25.26 38.39 -2.77
N TYR A 377 -25.14 37.10 -2.46
CA TYR A 377 -24.01 36.29 -2.91
C TYR A 377 -24.00 36.09 -4.43
N MET A 378 -25.18 35.93 -5.06
CA MET A 378 -25.25 35.84 -6.51
C MET A 378 -24.86 37.16 -7.17
N VAL A 379 -25.35 38.28 -6.64
CA VAL A 379 -25.02 39.63 -7.13
C VAL A 379 -23.50 39.89 -7.00
N ASP A 380 -22.89 39.51 -5.91
CA ASP A 380 -21.44 39.61 -5.72
C ASP A 380 -20.66 38.82 -6.77
N MET A 381 -21.08 37.58 -7.08
CA MET A 381 -20.47 36.73 -8.10
C MET A 381 -20.59 37.33 -9.51
N ILE A 382 -21.67 38.03 -9.79
CA ILE A 382 -21.84 38.74 -11.06
C ILE A 382 -20.89 39.95 -11.12
N ASN A 383 -20.75 40.67 -10.02
CA ASN A 383 -19.95 41.89 -9.95
C ASN A 383 -18.43 41.64 -10.01
N ASP A 384 -17.93 40.61 -9.33
CA ASP A 384 -16.52 40.25 -9.33
C ASP A 384 -16.08 39.46 -10.56
N GLY A 385 -17.03 39.06 -11.41
CA GLY A 385 -16.77 38.38 -12.68
C GLY A 385 -16.57 36.87 -12.57
N TYR A 386 -16.77 36.24 -11.41
CA TYR A 386 -16.67 34.78 -11.25
C TYR A 386 -17.54 34.02 -12.28
N VAL A 387 -18.75 34.53 -12.53
CA VAL A 387 -19.65 33.91 -13.50
C VAL A 387 -19.13 33.88 -14.94
N ASN A 388 -18.21 34.77 -15.30
CA ASN A 388 -17.59 34.76 -16.63
C ASN A 388 -16.50 33.72 -16.73
N VAL A 389 -15.77 33.50 -15.65
CA VAL A 389 -14.76 32.42 -15.55
C VAL A 389 -15.44 31.08 -15.76
N VAL A 390 -16.54 30.81 -15.04
CA VAL A 390 -17.33 29.57 -15.18
C VAL A 390 -17.80 29.34 -16.61
N LYS A 391 -18.27 30.40 -17.29
CA LYS A 391 -18.71 30.31 -18.69
C LYS A 391 -17.56 29.97 -19.65
N MET A 392 -16.40 30.55 -19.44
CA MET A 392 -15.19 30.23 -20.24
C MET A 392 -14.74 28.78 -20.03
N GLU A 393 -14.62 28.32 -18.80
CA GLU A 393 -14.22 26.96 -18.47
C GLU A 393 -15.18 25.91 -19.05
N THR A 394 -16.51 26.19 -18.99
CA THR A 394 -17.49 25.27 -19.56
C THR A 394 -17.49 25.28 -21.09
N ALA A 395 -17.21 26.41 -21.74
CA ALA A 395 -17.11 26.49 -23.19
C ALA A 395 -15.84 25.81 -23.75
N GLU A 396 -14.71 25.91 -23.08
CA GLU A 396 -13.47 25.21 -23.47
C GLU A 396 -13.62 23.70 -23.37
N ASN A 397 -14.26 23.20 -22.32
CA ASN A 397 -14.54 21.77 -22.15
C ASN A 397 -15.50 21.22 -23.22
N ASP A 398 -16.44 22.04 -23.72
CA ASP A 398 -17.35 21.64 -24.79
C ASP A 398 -16.71 21.64 -26.19
N SER A 399 -15.68 22.47 -26.43
CA SER A 399 -15.01 22.59 -27.72
C SER A 399 -13.93 21.52 -27.99
N GLY A 400 -13.41 20.90 -26.95
CA GLY A 400 -12.27 19.97 -27.01
C GLY A 400 -12.64 18.48 -27.12
N SER A 401 -13.84 18.06 -26.84
CA SER A 401 -14.31 16.67 -26.96
C SER A 401 -15.84 16.59 -26.77
N ASN A 402 -16.46 15.63 -27.44
CA ASN A 402 -17.89 15.30 -27.26
C ASN A 402 -18.23 14.70 -25.88
N ASN A 403 -17.34 14.81 -24.90
CA ASN A 403 -17.51 14.26 -23.57
C ASN A 403 -17.31 15.38 -22.53
N ILE A 404 -18.35 15.67 -21.77
CA ILE A 404 -18.27 16.44 -20.54
C ILE A 404 -17.47 15.60 -19.54
N HIS A 405 -16.22 15.98 -19.26
CA HIS A 405 -15.41 15.31 -18.23
C HIS A 405 -15.43 16.14 -16.95
N LEU A 406 -16.10 15.64 -15.90
CA LEU A 406 -15.82 16.07 -14.54
C LEU A 406 -14.43 15.53 -14.19
N THR A 407 -13.52 16.42 -13.87
CA THR A 407 -12.19 16.08 -13.35
C THR A 407 -12.21 16.13 -11.82
N GLU A 408 -11.22 15.53 -11.18
CA GLU A 408 -11.06 15.61 -9.71
C GLU A 408 -10.94 17.07 -9.24
N ASP A 409 -10.47 17.98 -10.11
CA ASP A 409 -10.29 19.42 -9.84
C ASP A 409 -11.62 20.20 -9.92
N ASP A 410 -12.63 19.67 -10.58
CA ASP A 410 -13.96 20.30 -10.72
C ASP A 410 -14.83 20.13 -9.47
N ILE A 411 -14.40 19.32 -8.50
CA ILE A 411 -15.19 19.00 -7.31
C ILE A 411 -14.64 19.79 -6.12
N PRO A 412 -15.39 20.76 -5.58
CA PRO A 412 -15.01 21.45 -4.35
C PRO A 412 -14.83 20.44 -3.22
N GLY A 413 -13.65 20.37 -2.61
CA GLY A 413 -13.38 19.50 -1.45
C GLY A 413 -12.71 18.14 -1.75
N VAL A 414 -12.41 17.80 -3.01
CA VAL A 414 -11.62 16.59 -3.34
C VAL A 414 -10.09 16.82 -3.17
N TYR A 415 -9.66 17.83 -2.48
CA TYR A 415 -8.34 17.81 -1.88
C TYR A 415 -8.36 16.81 -0.73
N MET A 416 -8.16 15.53 -1.05
CA MET A 416 -7.81 14.54 -0.04
C MET A 416 -6.44 14.95 0.52
N GLY A 417 -6.44 15.69 1.63
CA GLY A 417 -5.28 15.87 2.48
C GLY A 417 -4.86 14.50 2.99
N PHE A 418 -3.82 13.93 2.40
CA PHE A 418 -3.06 12.77 2.90
C PHE A 418 -1.69 13.22 3.39
#